data_14077d5cf30a72aed1e9297453eeb100
#
_entry.id   14077d5cf30a72aed1e9297453eeb100
#
_cell.length_a   1.000
_cell.length_b   1.000
_cell.length_c   1.000
_cell.angle_alpha   90.00
_cell.angle_beta   90.00
_cell.angle_gamma   90.00
#
_symmetry.space_group_name_H-M   'P 1'
#
loop_
_entity.id
_entity.type
_entity.pdbx_description
1 polymer ?
#
loop_
_entity_poly.entity_id
_entity_poly.type
_entity_poly.pdbx_seq_one_letter_code
_entity_poly.pdbx_strand_id
1 'polypeptide(L)'
;LQRFIDFSRTFFNKEPRMSSPQTLIQIAGGSARAATWQEAVLLIIDHQTEYTTGRAPLAGIDAAVGQIAELLRQARAAGAPVIHIVHHSKPGSAMFDPQGPHVAIIDGVQPQGEELVLPKGLPNAFAGTALDEAIRKTGRKSLIVTGFATHMCVSATVRSALDHGYASTVVAAACATRDLPDPLGGAPVTAAEVQRVALTELADRYATVVADAAALAGA
;
A
#
# COMPACT_ATOMS: atom_id res chain seq x y z
N LEU A 1 56.82 -16.80 46.41
CA LEU A 1 56.13 -15.53 46.18
C LEU A 1 55.58 -15.51 44.77
N GLN A 2 54.36 -15.98 44.60
CA GLN A 2 53.69 -16.13 43.28
C GLN A 2 52.65 -15.01 43.15
N ARG A 3 52.92 -14.05 42.32
CA ARG A 3 51.96 -12.99 41.95
C ARG A 3 50.97 -13.61 40.99
N PHE A 4 49.74 -13.86 41.45
CA PHE A 4 48.60 -14.09 40.58
C PHE A 4 48.20 -12.77 39.96
N ILE A 5 48.32 -12.68 38.63
CA ILE A 5 47.79 -11.57 37.84
C ILE A 5 46.31 -11.88 37.64
N ASP A 6 45.45 -11.05 38.24
CA ASP A 6 44.00 -11.14 38.10
C ASP A 6 43.57 -10.65 36.70
N PHE A 7 43.20 -11.58 35.83
CA PHE A 7 42.74 -11.36 34.46
C PHE A 7 41.24 -11.03 34.35
N SER A 8 40.56 -10.79 35.47
CA SER A 8 39.09 -10.60 35.48
C SER A 8 38.58 -9.17 35.29
N ARG A 9 39.45 -8.22 34.97
CA ARG A 9 39.05 -6.83 34.70
C ARG A 9 39.60 -6.37 33.37
N THR A 10 38.82 -6.44 32.33
CA THR A 10 38.72 -5.50 31.20
C THR A 10 38.30 -6.22 29.95
N PHE A 11 37.04 -6.40 29.74
CA PHE A 11 36.35 -6.46 28.43
C PHE A 11 34.85 -6.54 28.66
N PHE A 12 34.28 -5.61 29.45
CA PHE A 12 32.92 -5.23 29.19
C PHE A 12 32.97 -4.37 27.92
N ASN A 13 32.89 -5.02 26.77
CA ASN A 13 32.51 -4.37 25.53
C ASN A 13 31.18 -3.67 25.79
N LYS A 14 31.22 -2.33 25.80
CA LYS A 14 30.02 -1.53 25.57
C LYS A 14 29.45 -2.06 24.27
N GLU A 15 28.36 -2.85 24.35
CA GLU A 15 27.57 -3.15 23.16
C GLU A 15 27.34 -1.83 22.43
N PRO A 16 27.63 -1.74 21.13
CA PRO A 16 27.37 -0.52 20.40
C PRO A 16 25.90 -0.23 20.60
N ARG A 17 25.56 0.95 21.14
CA ARG A 17 24.19 1.44 21.22
C ARG A 17 23.66 1.32 19.79
N MET A 18 22.81 0.30 19.53
CA MET A 18 22.18 0.16 18.24
C MET A 18 21.40 1.45 18.00
N SER A 19 21.85 2.24 17.05
CA SER A 19 21.09 3.38 16.57
C SER A 19 19.71 2.88 16.16
N SER A 20 18.66 3.65 16.45
CA SER A 20 17.32 3.29 15.98
C SER A 20 17.38 2.95 14.48
N PRO A 21 16.69 1.88 14.03
CA PRO A 21 16.66 1.53 12.62
C PRO A 21 16.22 2.73 11.77
N GLN A 22 16.92 2.95 10.66
CA GLN A 22 16.62 3.99 9.70
C GLN A 22 16.18 3.37 8.38
N THR A 23 15.27 4.05 7.67
CA THR A 23 14.88 3.66 6.31
C THR A 23 16.00 3.97 5.32
N LEU A 24 16.01 3.28 4.17
CA LEU A 24 16.93 3.59 3.08
C LEU A 24 16.78 5.04 2.58
N ILE A 25 15.57 5.59 2.63
CA ILE A 25 15.32 7.00 2.31
C ILE A 25 16.10 7.91 3.27
N GLN A 26 16.04 7.65 4.58
CA GLN A 26 16.75 8.42 5.61
C GLN A 26 18.27 8.26 5.51
N ILE A 27 18.76 7.04 5.28
CA ILE A 27 20.20 6.75 5.10
C ILE A 27 20.75 7.51 3.87
N ALA A 28 19.95 7.65 2.81
CA ALA A 28 20.28 8.42 1.63
C ALA A 28 20.13 9.95 1.80
N GLY A 29 19.84 10.45 3.01
CA GLY A 29 19.66 11.88 3.30
C GLY A 29 18.32 12.45 2.86
N GLY A 30 17.38 11.60 2.45
CA GLY A 30 16.02 12.00 2.09
C GLY A 30 15.09 12.09 3.31
N SER A 31 13.94 12.73 3.10
CA SER A 31 12.85 12.75 4.07
C SER A 31 11.55 12.25 3.41
N ALA A 32 10.77 11.47 4.15
CA ALA A 32 9.45 11.06 3.72
C ALA A 32 8.50 12.28 3.81
N ARG A 33 7.90 12.67 2.69
CA ARG A 33 6.89 13.73 2.61
C ARG A 33 5.64 13.17 1.94
N ALA A 34 4.49 13.31 2.59
CA ALA A 34 3.22 12.97 1.96
C ALA A 34 2.94 13.88 0.77
N ALA A 35 2.36 13.32 -0.27
CA ALA A 35 1.91 14.09 -1.42
C ALA A 35 0.69 14.96 -1.05
N THR A 36 0.56 16.10 -1.73
CA THR A 36 -0.63 16.96 -1.64
C THR A 36 -1.63 16.62 -2.75
N TRP A 37 -2.89 17.04 -2.58
CA TRP A 37 -3.93 16.84 -3.60
C TRP A 37 -3.64 17.59 -4.90
N GLN A 38 -2.86 18.68 -4.86
CA GLN A 38 -2.46 19.48 -6.03
C GLN A 38 -1.43 18.76 -6.91
N GLU A 39 -0.64 17.85 -6.35
CA GLU A 39 0.47 17.16 -7.06
C GLU A 39 0.21 15.68 -7.31
N ALA A 40 -0.83 15.09 -6.68
CA ALA A 40 -1.08 13.67 -6.74
C ALA A 40 -2.33 13.28 -7.55
N VAL A 41 -2.31 12.03 -8.03
CA VAL A 41 -3.48 11.26 -8.46
C VAL A 41 -3.88 10.35 -7.31
N LEU A 42 -5.17 10.27 -6.97
CA LEU A 42 -5.68 9.22 -6.10
C LEU A 42 -5.82 7.92 -6.89
N LEU A 43 -5.06 6.91 -6.50
CA LEU A 43 -5.09 5.58 -7.10
C LEU A 43 -5.69 4.57 -6.13
N ILE A 44 -6.86 4.03 -6.47
CA ILE A 44 -7.58 3.07 -5.63
C ILE A 44 -7.49 1.69 -6.28
N ILE A 45 -6.92 0.72 -5.57
CA ILE A 45 -6.57 -0.59 -6.13
C ILE A 45 -7.53 -1.66 -5.62
N ASP A 46 -8.20 -2.36 -6.54
CA ASP A 46 -8.97 -3.59 -6.33
C ASP A 46 -9.98 -3.51 -5.17
N HIS A 47 -10.68 -2.38 -5.01
CA HIS A 47 -11.70 -2.18 -3.98
C HIS A 47 -13.04 -2.85 -4.37
N GLN A 48 -12.96 -4.17 -4.62
CA GLN A 48 -14.02 -5.01 -5.16
C GLN A 48 -14.64 -5.93 -4.11
N THR A 49 -15.88 -6.34 -4.33
CA THR A 49 -16.67 -7.18 -3.41
C THR A 49 -16.08 -8.58 -3.20
N GLU A 50 -15.13 -9.03 -4.02
CA GLU A 50 -14.35 -10.25 -3.79
C GLU A 50 -13.65 -10.24 -2.41
N TYR A 51 -13.27 -9.07 -1.92
CA TYR A 51 -12.60 -8.88 -0.64
C TYR A 51 -13.56 -8.69 0.55
N THR A 52 -14.86 -8.57 0.32
CA THR A 52 -15.90 -8.51 1.38
C THR A 52 -16.65 -9.82 1.51
N THR A 53 -17.41 -10.18 0.49
CA THR A 53 -18.32 -11.34 0.46
C THR A 53 -17.86 -12.45 -0.47
N GLY A 54 -16.75 -12.27 -1.18
CA GLY A 54 -16.15 -13.25 -2.07
C GLY A 54 -15.23 -14.27 -1.36
N ARG A 55 -14.25 -14.80 -2.07
CA ARG A 55 -13.37 -15.86 -1.57
C ARG A 55 -12.14 -15.39 -0.79
N ALA A 56 -11.85 -14.10 -0.82
CA ALA A 56 -10.66 -13.54 -0.14
C ALA A 56 -11.04 -12.41 0.82
N PRO A 57 -11.92 -12.64 1.80
CA PRO A 57 -12.31 -11.59 2.74
C PRO A 57 -11.09 -11.06 3.51
N LEU A 58 -11.02 -9.74 3.69
CA LEU A 58 -9.90 -9.08 4.36
C LEU A 58 -10.29 -8.65 5.78
N ALA A 59 -9.31 -8.70 6.68
CA ALA A 59 -9.49 -8.21 8.03
C ALA A 59 -9.64 -6.68 8.04
N GLY A 60 -10.64 -6.17 8.75
CA GLY A 60 -10.86 -4.73 8.92
C GLY A 60 -11.29 -3.98 7.64
N ILE A 61 -11.82 -4.69 6.63
CA ILE A 61 -12.14 -4.10 5.34
C ILE A 61 -13.16 -2.97 5.41
N ASP A 62 -14.17 -3.06 6.26
CA ASP A 62 -15.21 -2.00 6.38
C ASP A 62 -14.60 -0.67 6.84
N ALA A 63 -13.67 -0.72 7.80
CA ALA A 63 -12.93 0.45 8.24
C ALA A 63 -12.06 1.03 7.12
N ALA A 64 -11.38 0.17 6.35
CA ALA A 64 -10.56 0.60 5.23
C ALA A 64 -11.40 1.22 4.10
N VAL A 65 -12.57 0.67 3.80
CA VAL A 65 -13.55 1.23 2.84
C VAL A 65 -14.02 2.62 3.31
N GLY A 66 -14.29 2.79 4.60
CA GLY A 66 -14.61 4.11 5.17
C GLY A 66 -13.50 5.14 4.96
N GLN A 67 -12.24 4.73 5.09
CA GLN A 67 -11.08 5.59 4.79
C GLN A 67 -10.95 5.89 3.29
N ILE A 68 -11.23 4.92 2.41
CA ILE A 68 -11.26 5.16 0.96
C ILE A 68 -12.36 6.17 0.61
N ALA A 69 -13.54 6.05 1.20
CA ALA A 69 -14.64 7.01 0.98
C ALA A 69 -14.25 8.44 1.39
N GLU A 70 -13.55 8.60 2.51
CA GLU A 70 -13.04 9.90 2.95
C GLU A 70 -11.96 10.46 2.00
N LEU A 71 -11.03 9.61 1.52
CA LEU A 71 -10.02 10.01 0.53
C LEU A 71 -10.68 10.44 -0.80
N LEU A 72 -11.70 9.72 -1.26
CA LEU A 72 -12.48 10.11 -2.44
C LEU A 72 -13.14 11.48 -2.26
N ARG A 73 -13.75 11.72 -1.08
CA ARG A 73 -14.36 13.02 -0.76
C ARG A 73 -13.32 14.14 -0.80
N GLN A 74 -12.13 13.94 -0.23
CA GLN A 74 -11.05 14.93 -0.24
C GLN A 74 -10.51 15.18 -1.65
N ALA A 75 -10.21 14.12 -2.41
CA ALA A 75 -9.70 14.22 -3.78
C ALA A 75 -10.69 14.98 -4.68
N ARG A 76 -11.98 14.62 -4.62
CA ARG A 76 -13.05 15.28 -5.37
C ARG A 76 -13.20 16.75 -5.00
N ALA A 77 -13.16 17.07 -3.70
CA ALA A 77 -13.22 18.46 -3.23
C ALA A 77 -12.02 19.29 -3.69
N ALA A 78 -10.86 18.68 -3.82
CA ALA A 78 -9.62 19.33 -4.30
C ALA A 78 -9.50 19.33 -5.84
N GLY A 79 -10.42 18.69 -6.58
CA GLY A 79 -10.32 18.52 -8.03
C GLY A 79 -9.12 17.65 -8.44
N ALA A 80 -8.66 16.76 -7.56
CA ALA A 80 -7.57 15.84 -7.86
C ALA A 80 -8.07 14.69 -8.76
N PRO A 81 -7.29 14.26 -9.76
CA PRO A 81 -7.65 13.12 -10.59
C PRO A 81 -7.77 11.84 -9.77
N VAL A 82 -8.79 11.04 -10.05
CA VAL A 82 -9.04 9.73 -9.42
C VAL A 82 -8.97 8.65 -10.48
N ILE A 83 -8.23 7.57 -10.19
CA ILE A 83 -8.15 6.38 -11.03
C ILE A 83 -8.48 5.17 -10.17
N HIS A 84 -9.49 4.42 -10.61
CA HIS A 84 -9.92 3.16 -10.02
C HIS A 84 -9.28 2.00 -10.79
N ILE A 85 -8.56 1.13 -10.09
CA ILE A 85 -8.04 -0.11 -10.66
C ILE A 85 -8.95 -1.24 -10.19
N VAL A 86 -9.33 -2.11 -11.13
CA VAL A 86 -10.11 -3.31 -10.85
C VAL A 86 -9.36 -4.55 -11.35
N HIS A 87 -9.35 -5.60 -10.55
CA HIS A 87 -8.76 -6.87 -10.98
C HIS A 87 -9.79 -7.66 -11.78
N HIS A 88 -9.42 -8.08 -12.98
CA HIS A 88 -10.18 -9.01 -13.80
C HIS A 88 -9.31 -10.23 -14.11
N SER A 89 -9.68 -11.38 -13.56
CA SER A 89 -9.14 -12.67 -13.94
C SER A 89 -9.70 -13.13 -15.29
N LYS A 90 -9.30 -14.29 -15.77
CA LYS A 90 -9.92 -14.89 -16.97
C LYS A 90 -11.39 -15.26 -16.65
N PRO A 91 -12.32 -15.16 -17.64
CA PRO A 91 -13.68 -15.65 -17.46
C PRO A 91 -13.72 -17.10 -16.95
N GLY A 92 -14.58 -17.39 -15.99
CA GLY A 92 -14.68 -18.67 -15.30
C GLY A 92 -13.65 -18.92 -14.18
N SER A 93 -12.82 -17.91 -13.85
CA SER A 93 -11.90 -18.00 -12.71
C SER A 93 -12.64 -18.04 -11.39
N ALA A 94 -12.04 -18.70 -10.40
CA ALA A 94 -12.63 -18.81 -9.05
C ALA A 94 -12.74 -17.47 -8.30
N MET A 95 -11.95 -16.46 -8.68
CA MET A 95 -11.90 -15.12 -8.08
C MET A 95 -11.77 -14.07 -9.18
N PHE A 96 -12.37 -12.90 -8.93
CA PHE A 96 -12.33 -11.76 -9.86
C PHE A 96 -12.77 -12.09 -11.28
N ASP A 97 -13.67 -13.07 -11.43
CA ASP A 97 -14.30 -13.37 -12.71
C ASP A 97 -15.09 -12.15 -13.19
N PRO A 98 -14.78 -11.59 -14.40
CA PRO A 98 -15.51 -10.42 -14.92
C PRO A 98 -17.02 -10.63 -15.07
N GLN A 99 -17.47 -11.91 -15.13
CA GLN A 99 -18.87 -12.31 -15.22
C GLN A 99 -19.42 -12.80 -13.87
N GLY A 100 -18.59 -12.81 -12.82
CA GLY A 100 -18.93 -13.33 -11.50
C GLY A 100 -19.62 -12.29 -10.61
N PRO A 101 -20.21 -12.74 -9.50
CA PRO A 101 -20.99 -11.88 -8.61
C PRO A 101 -20.13 -10.95 -7.74
N HIS A 102 -18.83 -11.21 -7.62
CA HIS A 102 -17.94 -10.50 -6.68
C HIS A 102 -16.92 -9.57 -7.37
N VAL A 103 -17.11 -9.27 -8.68
CA VAL A 103 -16.20 -8.39 -9.43
C VAL A 103 -16.52 -6.90 -9.23
N ALA A 104 -17.73 -6.58 -8.76
CA ALA A 104 -18.20 -5.21 -8.60
C ALA A 104 -17.34 -4.42 -7.60
N ILE A 105 -17.22 -3.12 -7.84
CA ILE A 105 -16.66 -2.18 -6.87
C ILE A 105 -17.60 -2.11 -5.66
N ILE A 106 -17.02 -2.05 -4.46
CA ILE A 106 -17.74 -1.97 -3.17
C ILE A 106 -18.61 -0.72 -3.14
N ASP A 107 -19.83 -0.86 -2.59
CA ASP A 107 -20.76 0.26 -2.45
C ASP A 107 -20.18 1.40 -1.59
N GLY A 108 -20.48 2.64 -1.98
CA GLY A 108 -20.01 3.86 -1.31
C GLY A 108 -18.65 4.37 -1.79
N VAL A 109 -17.91 3.57 -2.56
CA VAL A 109 -16.59 3.95 -3.11
C VAL A 109 -16.51 3.79 -4.63
N GLN A 110 -17.66 3.79 -5.30
CA GLN A 110 -17.75 3.70 -6.75
C GLN A 110 -17.24 4.97 -7.43
N PRO A 111 -16.80 4.85 -8.70
CA PRO A 111 -16.43 6.00 -9.52
C PRO A 111 -17.59 6.96 -9.72
N GLN A 112 -17.28 8.26 -9.86
CA GLN A 112 -18.23 9.32 -10.15
C GLN A 112 -17.77 10.14 -11.36
N GLY A 113 -18.74 10.58 -12.16
CA GLY A 113 -18.45 11.42 -13.32
C GLY A 113 -17.51 10.73 -14.31
N GLU A 114 -16.40 11.40 -14.62
CA GLU A 114 -15.39 10.94 -15.58
C GLU A 114 -14.18 10.23 -14.90
N GLU A 115 -14.32 9.80 -13.67
CA GLU A 115 -13.26 9.04 -12.97
C GLU A 115 -12.95 7.75 -13.73
N LEU A 116 -11.65 7.54 -13.99
CA LEU A 116 -11.21 6.46 -14.86
C LEU A 116 -11.21 5.12 -14.12
N VAL A 117 -11.76 4.08 -14.75
CA VAL A 117 -11.68 2.70 -14.27
C VAL A 117 -10.82 1.88 -15.24
N LEU A 118 -9.73 1.30 -14.73
CA LEU A 118 -8.80 0.49 -15.53
C LEU A 118 -8.77 -0.95 -15.02
N PRO A 119 -9.09 -1.92 -15.86
CA PRO A 119 -8.93 -3.33 -15.51
C PRO A 119 -7.45 -3.75 -15.61
N LYS A 120 -7.04 -4.64 -14.69
CA LYS A 120 -5.74 -5.32 -14.73
C LYS A 120 -5.89 -6.82 -14.52
N GLY A 121 -4.99 -7.61 -15.07
CA GLY A 121 -4.94 -9.07 -14.88
C GLY A 121 -3.76 -9.54 -14.02
N LEU A 122 -2.89 -8.64 -13.56
CA LEU A 122 -1.71 -8.95 -12.76
C LEU A 122 -1.72 -8.12 -11.46
N PRO A 123 -0.97 -8.50 -10.41
CA PRO A 123 -0.89 -7.71 -9.18
C PRO A 123 -0.44 -6.26 -9.41
N ASN A 124 0.59 -6.04 -10.23
CA ASN A 124 1.08 -4.72 -10.59
C ASN A 124 0.11 -4.02 -11.55
N ALA A 125 -0.43 -2.87 -11.16
CA ALA A 125 -1.40 -2.12 -11.97
C ALA A 125 -0.79 -1.46 -13.22
N PHE A 126 0.52 -1.31 -13.31
CA PHE A 126 1.18 -0.82 -14.53
C PHE A 126 1.37 -1.92 -15.59
N ALA A 127 1.38 -3.20 -15.16
CA ALA A 127 1.70 -4.29 -16.06
C ALA A 127 0.57 -4.60 -17.03
N GLY A 128 0.78 -4.27 -18.30
CA GLY A 128 -0.16 -4.55 -19.40
C GLY A 128 -1.43 -3.69 -19.35
N THR A 129 -1.38 -2.49 -18.74
CA THR A 129 -2.49 -1.56 -18.65
C THR A 129 -2.12 -0.18 -19.20
N ALA A 130 -3.09 0.70 -19.35
CA ALA A 130 -2.89 2.09 -19.73
C ALA A 130 -2.61 3.03 -18.53
N LEU A 131 -2.26 2.49 -17.34
CA LEU A 131 -2.14 3.30 -16.13
C LEU A 131 -1.08 4.40 -16.24
N ASP A 132 0.11 4.07 -16.75
CA ASP A 132 1.20 5.07 -16.91
C ASP A 132 0.76 6.21 -17.85
N GLU A 133 0.14 5.87 -18.98
CA GLU A 133 -0.39 6.87 -19.91
C GLU A 133 -1.47 7.75 -19.24
N ALA A 134 -2.38 7.14 -18.49
CA ALA A 134 -3.44 7.86 -17.79
C ALA A 134 -2.88 8.84 -16.75
N ILE A 135 -1.89 8.42 -15.95
CA ILE A 135 -1.23 9.30 -14.98
C ILE A 135 -0.49 10.41 -15.69
N ARG A 136 0.27 10.15 -16.75
CA ARG A 136 1.02 11.16 -17.52
C ARG A 136 0.10 12.24 -18.12
N LYS A 137 -1.10 11.88 -18.58
CA LYS A 137 -2.10 12.82 -19.09
C LYS A 137 -2.55 13.85 -18.05
N THR A 138 -2.50 13.49 -16.76
CA THR A 138 -2.83 14.44 -15.68
C THR A 138 -1.74 15.48 -15.41
N GLY A 139 -0.52 15.26 -15.90
CA GLY A 139 0.67 16.04 -15.57
C GLY A 139 1.20 15.83 -14.16
N ARG A 140 0.58 14.95 -13.37
CA ARG A 140 0.96 14.69 -11.98
C ARG A 140 2.15 13.71 -11.90
N LYS A 141 2.94 13.83 -10.85
CA LYS A 141 4.12 12.97 -10.60
C LYS A 141 4.08 12.26 -9.25
N SER A 142 3.03 12.47 -8.50
CA SER A 142 2.80 11.84 -7.20
C SER A 142 1.52 11.02 -7.22
N LEU A 143 1.50 9.96 -6.44
CA LEU A 143 0.33 9.10 -6.25
C LEU A 143 -0.03 9.06 -4.76
N ILE A 144 -1.31 9.16 -4.46
CA ILE A 144 -1.87 8.75 -3.18
C ILE A 144 -2.51 7.38 -3.43
N VAL A 145 -1.97 6.33 -2.79
CA VAL A 145 -2.32 4.93 -3.09
C VAL A 145 -3.07 4.32 -1.93
N THR A 146 -4.16 3.64 -2.24
CA THR A 146 -5.02 2.93 -1.30
C THR A 146 -5.61 1.68 -1.95
N GLY A 147 -6.26 0.82 -1.18
CA GLY A 147 -6.97 -0.36 -1.67
C GLY A 147 -6.37 -1.69 -1.23
N PHE A 148 -6.59 -2.75 -2.00
CA PHE A 148 -6.44 -4.13 -1.56
C PHE A 148 -5.63 -5.00 -2.54
N ALA A 149 -5.01 -6.08 -2.08
CA ALA A 149 -4.56 -6.28 -0.70
C ALA A 149 -3.18 -5.63 -0.53
N THR A 150 -2.89 -5.10 0.67
CA THR A 150 -1.68 -4.33 0.98
C THR A 150 -0.40 -5.04 0.54
N HIS A 151 -0.24 -6.32 0.94
CA HIS A 151 0.95 -7.13 0.64
C HIS A 151 1.05 -7.59 -0.82
N MET A 152 -0.01 -7.43 -1.61
CA MET A 152 -0.10 -7.96 -2.98
C MET A 152 -0.19 -6.82 -4.01
N CYS A 153 -1.39 -6.45 -4.43
CA CYS A 153 -1.59 -5.50 -5.53
C CYS A 153 -1.14 -4.08 -5.17
N VAL A 154 -1.34 -3.65 -3.93
CA VAL A 154 -0.84 -2.35 -3.45
C VAL A 154 0.68 -2.33 -3.47
N SER A 155 1.34 -3.31 -2.81
CA SER A 155 2.80 -3.40 -2.76
C SER A 155 3.42 -3.51 -4.15
N ALA A 156 2.89 -4.38 -5.03
CA ALA A 156 3.41 -4.56 -6.38
C ALA A 156 3.31 -3.27 -7.21
N THR A 157 2.20 -2.54 -7.09
CA THR A 157 1.98 -1.31 -7.84
C THR A 157 2.85 -0.17 -7.32
N VAL A 158 2.99 0.00 -6.01
CA VAL A 158 3.82 1.05 -5.40
C VAL A 158 5.30 0.86 -5.73
N ARG A 159 5.80 -0.37 -5.73
CA ARG A 159 7.17 -0.68 -6.15
C ARG A 159 7.40 -0.30 -7.61
N SER A 160 6.48 -0.68 -8.49
CA SER A 160 6.55 -0.31 -9.91
C SER A 160 6.38 1.18 -10.16
N ALA A 161 5.58 1.88 -9.34
CA ALA A 161 5.44 3.33 -9.44
C ALA A 161 6.79 4.05 -9.32
N LEU A 162 7.67 3.59 -8.44
CA LEU A 162 9.03 4.12 -8.32
C LEU A 162 9.83 3.92 -9.62
N ASP A 163 9.73 2.74 -10.25
CA ASP A 163 10.42 2.45 -11.52
C ASP A 163 9.92 3.34 -12.66
N HIS A 164 8.65 3.75 -12.62
CA HIS A 164 8.05 4.73 -13.55
C HIS A 164 8.34 6.19 -13.20
N GLY A 165 9.05 6.46 -12.07
CA GLY A 165 9.43 7.80 -11.63
C GLY A 165 8.35 8.55 -10.85
N TYR A 166 7.35 7.85 -10.30
CA TYR A 166 6.32 8.43 -9.44
C TYR A 166 6.70 8.33 -7.96
N ALA A 167 6.47 9.41 -7.21
CA ALA A 167 6.51 9.38 -5.75
C ALA A 167 5.17 8.86 -5.22
N SER A 168 5.19 7.93 -4.27
CA SER A 168 3.97 7.34 -3.71
C SER A 168 3.78 7.72 -2.24
N THR A 169 2.53 8.02 -1.88
CA THR A 169 2.04 8.10 -0.50
C THR A 169 1.00 7.00 -0.30
N VAL A 170 1.25 6.08 0.62
CA VAL A 170 0.32 4.99 0.96
C VAL A 170 -0.44 5.36 2.23
N VAL A 171 -1.77 5.25 2.21
CA VAL A 171 -2.63 5.53 3.36
C VAL A 171 -2.92 4.20 4.08
N ALA A 172 -2.25 3.96 5.20
CA ALA A 172 -2.24 2.67 5.89
C ALA A 172 -3.64 2.18 6.28
N ALA A 173 -4.47 3.05 6.89
CA ALA A 173 -5.82 2.69 7.30
C ALA A 173 -6.81 2.52 6.13
N ALA A 174 -6.45 2.96 4.91
CA ALA A 174 -7.21 2.74 3.69
C ALA A 174 -6.74 1.52 2.89
N CYS A 175 -5.88 0.68 3.49
CA CYS A 175 -5.40 -0.58 2.95
C CYS A 175 -5.73 -1.71 3.92
N ALA A 176 -6.01 -2.89 3.40
CA ALA A 176 -6.29 -4.08 4.20
C ALA A 176 -5.63 -5.34 3.62
N THR A 177 -5.49 -6.35 4.47
CA THR A 177 -4.93 -7.65 4.10
C THR A 177 -5.61 -8.77 4.89
N ARG A 178 -5.12 -9.99 4.78
CA ARG A 178 -5.65 -11.19 5.42
C ARG A 178 -4.55 -12.01 6.06
N ASP A 179 -4.92 -12.98 6.89
CA ASP A 179 -3.99 -14.00 7.38
C ASP A 179 -3.40 -14.79 6.22
N LEU A 180 -2.14 -15.15 6.33
CA LEU A 180 -1.43 -15.97 5.35
C LEU A 180 -0.90 -17.24 6.00
N PRO A 181 -0.90 -18.39 5.28
CA PRO A 181 -0.21 -19.56 5.76
C PRO A 181 1.30 -19.28 5.85
N ASP A 182 1.95 -19.79 6.91
CA ASP A 182 3.41 -19.79 6.96
C ASP A 182 3.95 -20.78 5.89
N PRO A 183 4.77 -20.32 4.94
CA PRO A 183 5.32 -21.18 3.88
C PRO A 183 6.25 -22.28 4.41
N LEU A 184 6.74 -22.15 5.64
CA LEU A 184 7.63 -23.13 6.28
C LEU A 184 6.88 -24.07 7.24
N GLY A 185 5.54 -24.02 7.28
CA GLY A 185 4.69 -24.91 8.06
C GLY A 185 4.51 -24.54 9.53
N GLY A 186 4.84 -23.31 9.90
CA GLY A 186 4.56 -22.75 11.22
C GLY A 186 3.11 -22.31 11.40
N ALA A 187 2.84 -21.56 12.46
CA ALA A 187 1.54 -20.93 12.68
C ALA A 187 1.23 -19.90 11.58
N PRO A 188 -0.04 -19.72 11.19
CA PRO A 188 -0.41 -18.68 10.22
C PRO A 188 0.08 -17.31 10.67
N VAL A 189 0.58 -16.52 9.71
CA VAL A 189 0.94 -15.12 9.90
C VAL A 189 -0.34 -14.30 9.89
N THR A 190 -0.61 -13.58 10.97
CA THR A 190 -1.84 -12.81 11.10
C THR A 190 -1.92 -11.63 10.14
N ALA A 191 -3.12 -11.20 9.78
CA ALA A 191 -3.34 -10.01 8.96
C ALA A 191 -2.63 -8.76 9.51
N ALA A 192 -2.61 -8.60 10.83
CA ALA A 192 -1.91 -7.50 11.50
C ALA A 192 -0.39 -7.54 11.27
N GLU A 193 0.22 -8.72 11.34
CA GLU A 193 1.64 -8.90 11.06
C GLU A 193 1.96 -8.67 9.59
N VAL A 194 1.16 -9.25 8.68
CA VAL A 194 1.30 -9.04 7.23
C VAL A 194 1.16 -7.56 6.89
N GLN A 195 0.16 -6.87 7.43
CA GLN A 195 -0.05 -5.44 7.23
C GLN A 195 1.16 -4.63 7.68
N ARG A 196 1.62 -4.85 8.90
CA ARG A 196 2.75 -4.13 9.49
C ARG A 196 4.02 -4.32 8.66
N VAL A 197 4.34 -5.56 8.26
CA VAL A 197 5.54 -5.86 7.47
C VAL A 197 5.44 -5.23 6.08
N ALA A 198 4.33 -5.42 5.37
CA ALA A 198 4.13 -4.86 4.03
C ALA A 198 4.27 -3.33 4.00
N LEU A 199 3.67 -2.63 4.97
CA LEU A 199 3.81 -1.17 5.07
C LEU A 199 5.22 -0.74 5.45
N THR A 200 5.92 -1.48 6.32
CA THR A 200 7.31 -1.21 6.70
C THR A 200 8.25 -1.35 5.50
N GLU A 201 8.10 -2.41 4.70
CA GLU A 201 8.89 -2.59 3.47
C GLU A 201 8.66 -1.48 2.45
N LEU A 202 7.42 -1.01 2.31
CA LEU A 202 7.12 0.11 1.41
C LEU A 202 7.73 1.41 1.92
N ALA A 203 7.67 1.65 3.24
CA ALA A 203 8.22 2.85 3.87
C ALA A 203 9.75 2.92 3.80
N ASP A 204 10.44 1.78 3.68
CA ASP A 204 11.90 1.73 3.62
C ASP A 204 12.44 2.47 2.39
N ARG A 205 11.83 2.28 1.21
CA ARG A 205 12.35 2.83 -0.06
C ARG A 205 11.30 3.37 -1.02
N TYR A 206 10.07 2.86 -0.99
CA TYR A 206 9.14 2.98 -2.12
C TYR A 206 8.06 4.04 -1.93
N ALA A 207 7.72 4.37 -0.68
CA ALA A 207 6.61 5.27 -0.39
C ALA A 207 6.78 6.02 0.93
N THR A 208 6.13 7.17 1.03
CA THR A 208 5.75 7.74 2.32
C THR A 208 4.50 7.00 2.80
N VAL A 209 4.51 6.46 4.02
CA VAL A 209 3.33 5.84 4.63
C VAL A 209 2.73 6.80 5.64
N VAL A 210 1.44 7.12 5.48
CA VAL A 210 0.67 7.94 6.42
C VAL A 210 -0.40 7.09 7.11
N ALA A 211 -0.81 7.49 8.30
CA ALA A 211 -1.70 6.68 9.14
C ALA A 211 -3.09 6.50 8.50
N ASP A 212 -3.73 7.59 8.12
CA ASP A 212 -5.13 7.63 7.69
C ASP A 212 -5.41 8.81 6.76
N ALA A 213 -6.67 8.97 6.33
CA ALA A 213 -7.09 10.06 5.46
C ALA A 213 -6.98 11.45 6.14
N ALA A 214 -6.99 11.53 7.46
CA ALA A 214 -6.87 12.81 8.18
C ALA A 214 -5.48 13.42 8.00
N ALA A 215 -4.45 12.58 7.80
CA ALA A 215 -3.08 13.03 7.53
C ALA A 215 -2.94 13.80 6.19
N LEU A 216 -3.94 13.71 5.31
CA LEU A 216 -3.99 14.41 4.01
C LEU A 216 -5.05 15.53 4.00
N ALA A 217 -5.74 15.77 5.11
CA ALA A 217 -6.73 16.83 5.20
C ALA A 217 -6.04 18.20 5.12
N GLY A 218 -6.38 18.98 4.09
CA GLY A 218 -5.77 20.31 3.84
C GLY A 218 -4.40 20.26 3.16
N ALA A 219 -3.99 19.10 2.64
CA ALA A 219 -2.74 18.91 1.89
C ALA A 219 -2.86 19.40 0.43
#